data_d125ba8d37b8fd7bfc7cb15d6964bd9e
#
_entry.id   d125ba8d37b8fd7bfc7cb15d6964bd9e
#
_cell.length_a   1.000
_cell.length_b   1.000
_cell.length_c   1.000
_cell.angle_alpha   90.00
_cell.angle_beta   90.00
_cell.angle_gamma   90.00
#
_symmetry.space_group_name_H-M   'P 1'
#
loop_
_entity.id
_entity.type
_entity.pdbx_description
1 polymer ?
#
loop_
_entity_poly.entity_id
_entity_poly.type
_entity_poly.pdbx_seq_one_letter_code
_entity_poly.pdbx_strand_id
1 'polypeptide(L)'
;MINNGECPDSVVEGVRVLSNVNYIQNAIMQLEGGAFQKLFDEYLYKKYKFKNIQTLGVQTGTNKPTKGTPDSYVLTDDGKYILINYGSVSSQPEEKIRADILSCFNKAKLSLPTDKIKKIICGYCSTNIHIEQFSDIMKVVEGVKIELIGIDTLSHELALIYPHIAKDMLGIEIDTNQFFDVEDFVKAYDANGINAPIDCEFFHRDSEISETCKSIRKNIVTILSGPSGIGKTRLALEVCRKQDGEAVKVYCIKSNGNLLYEDIKYYIDEPGKYLLFFDDANMVASLDNVLNTILTLPEAYNVKVLITV
;
A
#
# COMPACT_ATOMS: atom_id res chain seq x y z
N MET A 1 -2.17 -15.65 -43.59
CA MET A 1 -1.19 -15.08 -42.67
C MET A 1 -2.01 -14.44 -41.56
N ILE A 2 -2.15 -15.12 -40.44
CA ILE A 2 -2.87 -14.66 -39.27
C ILE A 2 -1.81 -14.03 -38.37
N ASN A 3 -1.87 -12.73 -38.20
CA ASN A 3 -1.04 -11.99 -37.24
C ASN A 3 -1.41 -12.45 -35.83
N ASN A 4 -0.51 -13.17 -35.19
CA ASN A 4 -0.53 -13.32 -33.73
C ASN A 4 -0.14 -12.01 -33.13
N GLY A 5 -1.15 -11.21 -32.74
CA GLY A 5 -0.96 -10.02 -31.92
C GLY A 5 -0.51 -10.45 -30.54
N GLU A 6 0.73 -10.16 -30.21
CA GLU A 6 1.23 -10.20 -28.85
C GLU A 6 0.40 -9.23 -28.00
N CYS A 7 -0.18 -9.73 -26.93
CA CYS A 7 -0.86 -8.89 -25.93
C CYS A 7 0.24 -8.06 -25.22
N PRO A 8 0.20 -6.74 -25.24
CA PRO A 8 1.21 -5.95 -24.54
C PRO A 8 1.11 -6.20 -23.03
N ASP A 9 2.26 -6.24 -22.34
CA ASP A 9 2.39 -6.49 -20.90
C ASP A 9 1.44 -5.64 -20.04
N SER A 10 1.13 -4.42 -20.48
CA SER A 10 0.13 -3.53 -19.86
C SER A 10 -1.28 -4.14 -19.75
N VAL A 11 -1.66 -5.06 -20.64
CA VAL A 11 -2.97 -5.73 -20.60
C VAL A 11 -2.96 -6.86 -19.56
N VAL A 12 -1.84 -7.56 -19.43
CA VAL A 12 -1.69 -8.62 -18.42
C VAL A 12 -1.66 -8.02 -17.01
N GLU A 13 -0.98 -6.91 -16.83
CA GLU A 13 -0.92 -6.17 -15.57
C GLU A 13 -2.29 -5.62 -15.19
N GLY A 14 -3.02 -5.02 -16.12
CA GLY A 14 -4.39 -4.56 -15.91
C GLY A 14 -5.35 -5.68 -15.50
N VAL A 15 -5.21 -6.88 -16.07
CA VAL A 15 -6.02 -8.05 -15.71
C VAL A 15 -5.69 -8.56 -14.31
N ARG A 16 -4.41 -8.59 -13.91
CA ARG A 16 -4.00 -8.96 -12.54
C ARG A 16 -4.54 -8.00 -11.49
N VAL A 17 -4.40 -6.70 -11.71
CA VAL A 17 -4.93 -5.67 -10.79
C VAL A 17 -6.43 -5.82 -10.61
N LEU A 18 -7.19 -5.98 -11.69
CA LEU A 18 -8.64 -6.20 -11.62
C LEU A 18 -9.01 -7.47 -10.86
N SER A 19 -8.22 -8.54 -11.01
CA SER A 19 -8.40 -9.78 -10.26
C SER A 19 -8.22 -9.55 -8.76
N ASN A 20 -7.16 -8.86 -8.35
CA ASN A 20 -6.88 -8.56 -6.95
C ASN A 20 -7.94 -7.66 -6.33
N VAL A 21 -8.39 -6.63 -7.03
CA VAL A 21 -9.49 -5.75 -6.59
C VAL A 21 -10.76 -6.55 -6.31
N ASN A 22 -11.14 -7.45 -7.22
CA ASN A 22 -12.32 -8.31 -7.05
C ASN A 22 -12.18 -9.26 -5.85
N TYR A 23 -10.98 -9.82 -5.63
CA TYR A 23 -10.70 -10.65 -4.45
C TYR A 23 -10.87 -9.86 -3.16
N ILE A 24 -10.33 -8.65 -3.10
CA ILE A 24 -10.45 -7.75 -1.94
C ILE A 24 -11.91 -7.38 -1.71
N GLN A 25 -12.66 -7.00 -2.77
CA GLN A 25 -14.09 -6.68 -2.66
C GLN A 25 -14.89 -7.84 -2.05
N ASN A 26 -14.67 -9.04 -2.57
CA ASN A 26 -15.35 -10.24 -2.06
C ASN A 26 -14.99 -10.51 -0.59
N ALA A 27 -13.73 -10.34 -0.20
CA ALA A 27 -13.30 -10.52 1.18
C ALA A 27 -13.93 -9.46 2.11
N ILE A 28 -13.97 -8.19 1.69
CA ILE A 28 -14.58 -7.10 2.45
C ILE A 28 -16.08 -7.36 2.65
N MET A 29 -16.80 -7.80 1.61
CA MET A 29 -18.23 -8.09 1.70
C MET A 29 -18.56 -9.25 2.66
N GLN A 30 -17.61 -10.12 2.95
CA GLN A 30 -17.76 -11.23 3.91
C GLN A 30 -17.42 -10.83 5.34
N LEU A 31 -16.86 -9.65 5.58
CA LEU A 31 -16.52 -9.20 6.92
C LEU A 31 -17.76 -8.91 7.76
N GLU A 32 -17.73 -9.36 9.00
CA GLU A 32 -18.67 -8.88 10.01
C GLU A 32 -18.41 -7.40 10.31
N GLY A 33 -19.44 -6.68 10.76
CA GLY A 33 -19.38 -5.22 10.96
C GLY A 33 -18.19 -4.76 11.80
N GLY A 34 -17.86 -5.48 12.87
CA GLY A 34 -16.70 -5.14 13.71
C GLY A 34 -15.35 -5.37 13.04
N ALA A 35 -15.23 -6.38 12.17
CA ALA A 35 -14.02 -6.63 11.39
C ALA A 35 -13.87 -5.58 10.28
N PHE A 36 -14.96 -5.22 9.61
CA PHE A 36 -14.97 -4.13 8.63
C PHE A 36 -14.55 -2.80 9.26
N GLN A 37 -15.07 -2.49 10.46
CA GLN A 37 -14.67 -1.29 11.18
C GLN A 37 -13.17 -1.26 11.44
N LYS A 38 -12.58 -2.35 11.92
CA LYS A 38 -11.13 -2.44 12.18
C LYS A 38 -10.30 -2.25 10.91
N LEU A 39 -10.70 -2.91 9.81
CA LEU A 39 -10.06 -2.73 8.51
C LEU A 39 -10.09 -1.26 8.08
N PHE A 40 -11.25 -0.63 8.23
CA PHE A 40 -11.46 0.75 7.80
C PHE A 40 -10.70 1.74 8.70
N ASP A 41 -10.66 1.51 10.02
CA ASP A 41 -9.85 2.31 10.96
C ASP A 41 -8.37 2.25 10.59
N GLU A 42 -7.82 1.06 10.28
CA GLU A 42 -6.43 0.89 9.86
C GLU A 42 -6.14 1.61 8.54
N TYR A 43 -7.04 1.46 7.57
CA TYR A 43 -6.95 2.17 6.30
C TYR A 43 -6.97 3.70 6.49
N LEU A 44 -7.87 4.24 7.31
CA LEU A 44 -7.93 5.67 7.58
C LEU A 44 -6.69 6.17 8.34
N TYR A 45 -6.17 5.35 9.28
CA TYR A 45 -4.94 5.65 9.98
C TYR A 45 -3.78 5.86 9.01
N LYS A 46 -3.63 4.98 8.01
CA LYS A 46 -2.60 5.09 6.99
C LYS A 46 -2.85 6.23 6.00
N LYS A 47 -4.07 6.31 5.46
CA LYS A 47 -4.46 7.29 4.43
C LYS A 47 -4.32 8.74 4.90
N TYR A 48 -4.83 9.04 6.10
CA TYR A 48 -4.85 10.42 6.63
C TYR A 48 -3.75 10.67 7.66
N LYS A 49 -2.91 9.68 7.97
CA LYS A 49 -1.87 9.76 9.01
C LYS A 49 -2.45 10.21 10.35
N PHE A 50 -3.62 9.71 10.71
CA PHE A 50 -4.23 10.02 11.98
C PHE A 50 -3.35 9.47 13.13
N LYS A 51 -3.08 10.30 14.14
CA LYS A 51 -2.27 9.89 15.30
C LYS A 51 -3.05 9.01 16.27
N ASN A 52 -4.37 9.26 16.39
CA ASN A 52 -5.26 8.56 17.32
C ASN A 52 -6.65 8.43 16.72
N ILE A 53 -7.10 7.21 16.49
CA ILE A 53 -8.51 6.89 16.21
C ILE A 53 -9.10 6.29 17.49
N GLN A 54 -10.16 6.89 18.00
CA GLN A 54 -10.89 6.36 19.15
C GLN A 54 -12.10 5.56 18.65
N THR A 55 -12.07 4.28 18.87
CA THR A 55 -13.09 3.34 18.41
C THR A 55 -14.17 3.15 19.49
N LEU A 56 -15.42 3.41 19.18
CA LEU A 56 -16.58 3.25 20.06
C LEU A 56 -17.49 2.11 19.62
N GLY A 57 -17.56 1.82 18.32
CA GLY A 57 -18.49 0.86 17.73
C GLY A 57 -18.11 -0.61 17.90
N VAL A 58 -16.93 -0.93 18.49
CA VAL A 58 -16.46 -2.30 18.73
C VAL A 58 -15.90 -2.46 20.13
N GLN A 59 -16.22 -3.58 20.75
CA GLN A 59 -15.67 -3.93 22.06
C GLN A 59 -14.16 -4.23 21.93
N THR A 60 -13.35 -3.62 22.79
CA THR A 60 -11.89 -3.81 22.83
C THR A 60 -11.51 -5.29 22.89
N GLY A 61 -10.55 -5.67 22.03
CA GLY A 61 -10.03 -7.04 21.97
C GLY A 61 -10.94 -8.07 21.28
N THR A 62 -12.10 -7.66 20.75
CA THR A 62 -13.04 -8.55 20.05
C THR A 62 -13.52 -7.92 18.75
N ASN A 63 -14.32 -8.66 17.96
CA ASN A 63 -15.03 -8.09 16.79
C ASN A 63 -16.53 -7.84 17.11
N LYS A 64 -16.93 -7.90 18.39
CA LYS A 64 -18.34 -7.70 18.76
C LYS A 64 -18.69 -6.21 18.63
N PRO A 65 -19.73 -5.89 17.84
CA PRO A 65 -20.18 -4.51 17.71
C PRO A 65 -20.79 -4.01 19.02
N THR A 66 -20.55 -2.72 19.32
CA THR A 66 -21.19 -1.99 20.41
C THR A 66 -22.02 -0.84 19.82
N LYS A 67 -22.95 -0.31 20.62
CA LYS A 67 -23.72 0.87 20.20
C LYS A 67 -22.90 2.12 20.52
N GLY A 68 -22.49 2.84 19.50
CA GLY A 68 -21.83 4.16 19.60
C GLY A 68 -22.36 5.11 18.52
N THR A 69 -22.19 6.38 18.72
CA THR A 69 -22.43 7.43 17.72
C THR A 69 -21.42 8.55 18.00
N PRO A 70 -20.45 8.78 17.09
CA PRO A 70 -20.11 7.95 15.90
C PRO A 70 -19.52 6.58 16.26
N ASP A 71 -19.22 5.74 15.27
CA ASP A 71 -18.56 4.45 15.51
C ASP A 71 -17.07 4.64 15.90
N SER A 72 -16.41 5.62 15.29
CA SER A 72 -15.06 6.07 15.67
C SER A 72 -14.92 7.59 15.53
N TYR A 73 -13.92 8.17 16.17
CA TYR A 73 -13.62 9.59 16.01
C TYR A 73 -12.12 9.90 16.16
N VAL A 74 -11.72 11.05 15.62
CA VAL A 74 -10.39 11.62 15.78
C VAL A 74 -10.52 13.04 16.31
N LEU A 75 -9.76 13.38 17.36
CA LEU A 75 -9.56 14.74 17.78
C LEU A 75 -8.38 15.34 17.03
N THR A 76 -8.62 16.40 16.27
CA THR A 76 -7.58 17.10 15.49
C THR A 76 -6.82 18.12 16.34
N ASP A 77 -5.63 18.52 15.91
CA ASP A 77 -4.75 19.45 16.66
C ASP A 77 -5.42 20.84 16.86
N ASP A 78 -6.40 21.22 16.03
CA ASP A 78 -7.21 22.45 16.16
C ASP A 78 -8.41 22.31 17.11
N GLY A 79 -8.50 21.20 17.84
CA GLY A 79 -9.55 20.94 18.82
C GLY A 79 -10.92 20.64 18.22
N LYS A 80 -10.98 20.27 16.94
CA LYS A 80 -12.20 19.80 16.27
C LYS A 80 -12.21 18.28 16.12
N TYR A 81 -13.36 17.74 15.79
CA TYR A 81 -13.56 16.31 15.65
C TYR A 81 -13.77 15.90 14.19
N ILE A 82 -13.16 14.81 13.79
CA ILE A 82 -13.54 14.04 12.61
C ILE A 82 -14.34 12.86 13.11
N LEU A 83 -15.59 12.74 12.67
CA LEU A 83 -16.47 11.64 13.03
C LEU A 83 -16.45 10.60 11.94
N ILE A 84 -16.47 9.31 12.31
CA ILE A 84 -16.33 8.20 11.39
C ILE A 84 -17.48 7.24 11.65
N ASN A 85 -18.21 6.88 10.60
CA ASN A 85 -19.31 5.92 10.66
C ASN A 85 -19.07 4.79 9.66
N TYR A 86 -19.55 3.59 9.98
CA TYR A 86 -19.38 2.38 9.16
C TYR A 86 -20.70 1.77 8.80
N GLY A 87 -20.87 1.42 7.54
CA GLY A 87 -22.05 0.74 7.03
C GLY A 87 -21.68 -0.60 6.38
N SER A 88 -22.07 -1.71 7.03
CA SER A 88 -21.94 -3.06 6.46
C SER A 88 -23.28 -3.60 5.93
N VAL A 89 -24.21 -2.72 5.55
CA VAL A 89 -25.55 -3.09 5.10
C VAL A 89 -25.50 -3.53 3.63
N SER A 90 -26.06 -4.69 3.33
CA SER A 90 -26.05 -5.28 1.99
C SER A 90 -27.02 -4.63 0.99
N SER A 91 -28.00 -3.86 1.46
CA SER A 91 -29.00 -3.18 0.62
C SER A 91 -29.28 -1.78 1.15
N GLN A 92 -29.58 -0.85 0.24
CA GLN A 92 -29.91 0.55 0.53
C GLN A 92 -28.92 1.26 1.46
N PRO A 93 -27.60 1.27 1.10
CA PRO A 93 -26.57 1.87 1.93
C PRO A 93 -26.79 3.37 2.16
N GLU A 94 -27.43 4.06 1.22
CA GLU A 94 -27.74 5.48 1.28
C GLU A 94 -28.63 5.85 2.46
N GLU A 95 -29.66 5.06 2.77
CA GLU A 95 -30.56 5.31 3.91
C GLU A 95 -29.80 5.17 5.23
N LYS A 96 -28.97 4.12 5.36
CA LYS A 96 -28.15 3.89 6.53
C LYS A 96 -27.13 5.01 6.73
N ILE A 97 -26.40 5.40 5.69
CA ILE A 97 -25.40 6.48 5.75
C ILE A 97 -26.08 7.80 6.14
N ARG A 98 -27.24 8.11 5.53
CA ARG A 98 -28.02 9.32 5.89
C ARG A 98 -28.43 9.30 7.36
N ALA A 99 -28.94 8.18 7.86
CA ALA A 99 -29.33 8.02 9.25
C ALA A 99 -28.16 8.18 10.21
N ASP A 100 -27.00 7.62 9.88
CA ASP A 100 -25.77 7.71 10.69
C ASP A 100 -25.25 9.15 10.72
N ILE A 101 -25.20 9.85 9.59
CA ILE A 101 -24.84 11.26 9.52
C ILE A 101 -25.79 12.10 10.41
N LEU A 102 -27.09 11.95 10.25
CA LEU A 102 -28.08 12.69 11.05
C LEU A 102 -27.97 12.37 12.55
N SER A 103 -27.62 11.13 12.89
CA SER A 103 -27.43 10.74 14.28
C SER A 103 -26.29 11.49 14.96
N CYS A 104 -25.26 11.91 14.23
CA CYS A 104 -24.14 12.72 14.74
C CYS A 104 -24.58 14.13 15.17
N PHE A 105 -25.73 14.61 14.69
CA PHE A 105 -26.31 15.90 15.06
C PHE A 105 -27.47 15.79 16.08
N ASN A 106 -27.82 14.57 16.46
CA ASN A 106 -28.84 14.34 17.47
C ASN A 106 -28.25 14.54 18.87
N LYS A 107 -28.62 15.64 19.54
CA LYS A 107 -28.14 16.00 20.88
C LYS A 107 -28.40 14.95 21.95
N ALA A 108 -29.39 14.07 21.77
CA ALA A 108 -29.65 12.96 22.68
C ALA A 108 -28.64 11.80 22.54
N LYS A 109 -27.98 11.70 21.38
CA LYS A 109 -26.97 10.68 21.09
C LYS A 109 -25.54 11.23 21.22
N LEU A 110 -25.30 12.46 20.77
CA LEU A 110 -23.99 13.11 20.78
C LEU A 110 -24.15 14.58 21.15
N SER A 111 -23.71 14.95 22.35
CA SER A 111 -23.76 16.33 22.85
C SER A 111 -22.55 17.15 22.36
N LEU A 112 -22.26 17.09 21.06
CA LEU A 112 -21.18 17.84 20.43
C LEU A 112 -21.74 19.01 19.61
N PRO A 113 -21.24 20.25 19.83
CA PRO A 113 -21.63 21.40 19.00
C PRO A 113 -21.18 21.21 17.55
N THR A 114 -22.02 21.62 16.58
CA THR A 114 -21.77 21.44 15.14
C THR A 114 -20.48 22.12 14.67
N ASP A 115 -20.13 23.29 15.25
CA ASP A 115 -18.89 24.03 14.95
C ASP A 115 -17.61 23.28 15.36
N LYS A 116 -17.73 22.29 16.24
CA LYS A 116 -16.66 21.38 16.62
C LYS A 116 -16.50 20.19 15.68
N ILE A 117 -17.43 19.96 14.75
CA ILE A 117 -17.34 18.90 13.78
C ILE A 117 -16.64 19.42 12.52
N LYS A 118 -15.43 18.95 12.25
CA LYS A 118 -14.61 19.34 11.09
C LYS A 118 -15.03 18.59 9.83
N LYS A 119 -15.33 17.29 9.98
CA LYS A 119 -15.60 16.38 8.88
C LYS A 119 -16.34 15.15 9.40
N ILE A 120 -17.13 14.55 8.53
CA ILE A 120 -17.69 13.21 8.73
C ILE A 120 -17.20 12.32 7.61
N ILE A 121 -16.63 11.16 7.95
CA ILE A 121 -16.21 10.13 7.01
C ILE A 121 -17.16 8.95 7.16
N CYS A 122 -17.75 8.47 6.06
CA CYS A 122 -18.61 7.30 6.05
C CYS A 122 -17.98 6.22 5.14
N GLY A 123 -17.62 5.10 5.74
CA GLY A 123 -17.20 3.89 5.04
C GLY A 123 -18.36 2.95 4.81
N TYR A 124 -18.46 2.37 3.61
CA TYR A 124 -19.49 1.37 3.33
C TYR A 124 -18.95 0.26 2.41
N CYS A 125 -19.41 -0.96 2.63
CA CYS A 125 -18.96 -2.16 1.91
C CYS A 125 -20.05 -2.79 1.04
N SER A 126 -21.10 -2.05 0.72
CA SER A 126 -22.22 -2.50 -0.11
C SER A 126 -22.14 -1.95 -1.53
N THR A 127 -23.17 -2.23 -2.32
CA THR A 127 -23.30 -1.76 -3.70
C THR A 127 -23.11 -0.26 -3.85
N ASN A 128 -22.70 0.17 -5.04
CA ASN A 128 -22.45 1.56 -5.37
C ASN A 128 -23.69 2.45 -5.14
N ILE A 129 -23.43 3.66 -4.68
CA ILE A 129 -24.45 4.70 -4.50
C ILE A 129 -24.58 5.46 -5.82
N HIS A 130 -25.82 5.64 -6.32
CA HIS A 130 -26.09 6.44 -7.52
C HIS A 130 -25.78 7.92 -7.30
N ILE A 131 -25.45 8.64 -8.39
CA ILE A 131 -25.02 10.05 -8.33
C ILE A 131 -26.05 10.94 -7.63
N GLU A 132 -27.34 10.74 -7.87
CA GLU A 132 -28.40 11.51 -7.25
C GLU A 132 -28.44 11.27 -5.73
N GLN A 133 -28.39 10.01 -5.31
CA GLN A 133 -28.35 9.61 -3.90
C GLN A 133 -27.09 10.16 -3.19
N PHE A 134 -25.94 10.09 -3.87
CA PHE A 134 -24.70 10.68 -3.39
C PHE A 134 -24.86 12.20 -3.18
N SER A 135 -25.41 12.91 -4.18
CA SER A 135 -25.69 14.35 -4.08
C SER A 135 -26.61 14.69 -2.91
N ASP A 136 -27.63 13.86 -2.67
CA ASP A 136 -28.56 14.07 -1.57
C ASP A 136 -27.95 13.81 -0.20
N ILE A 137 -27.08 12.82 -0.08
CA ILE A 137 -26.30 12.57 1.15
C ILE A 137 -25.40 13.78 1.46
N MET A 138 -24.71 14.32 0.44
CA MET A 138 -23.82 15.46 0.63
C MET A 138 -24.52 16.74 1.10
N LYS A 139 -25.84 16.84 0.86
CA LYS A 139 -26.69 17.98 1.27
C LYS A 139 -27.39 17.78 2.62
N VAL A 140 -27.23 16.63 3.26
CA VAL A 140 -27.92 16.28 4.52
C VAL A 140 -27.62 17.27 5.64
N VAL A 141 -26.41 17.81 5.65
CA VAL A 141 -25.97 18.80 6.66
C VAL A 141 -25.18 19.92 5.98
N GLU A 142 -25.58 21.16 6.24
CA GLU A 142 -24.86 22.34 5.79
C GLU A 142 -23.66 22.63 6.70
N GLY A 143 -22.56 23.12 6.13
CA GLY A 143 -21.40 23.61 6.87
C GLY A 143 -20.44 22.54 7.40
N VAL A 144 -20.71 21.24 7.21
CA VAL A 144 -19.84 20.14 7.59
C VAL A 144 -19.43 19.35 6.35
N LYS A 145 -18.12 19.13 6.16
CA LYS A 145 -17.62 18.33 5.06
C LYS A 145 -17.95 16.85 5.29
N ILE A 146 -18.64 16.23 4.32
CA ILE A 146 -18.92 14.79 4.30
C ILE A 146 -17.98 14.14 3.28
N GLU A 147 -17.46 12.98 3.60
CA GLU A 147 -16.68 12.14 2.69
C GLU A 147 -17.21 10.72 2.73
N LEU A 148 -17.52 10.18 1.55
CA LEU A 148 -17.97 8.81 1.39
C LEU A 148 -16.85 7.98 0.77
N ILE A 149 -16.53 6.84 1.38
CA ILE A 149 -15.53 5.89 0.89
C ILE A 149 -16.23 4.55 0.74
N GLY A 150 -16.53 4.20 -0.50
CA GLY A 150 -17.17 2.95 -0.85
C GLY A 150 -16.18 1.81 -1.06
N ILE A 151 -16.72 0.62 -1.24
CA ILE A 151 -15.95 -0.61 -1.46
C ILE A 151 -15.02 -0.51 -2.66
N ASP A 152 -15.41 0.18 -3.75
CA ASP A 152 -14.58 0.31 -4.95
C ASP A 152 -13.30 1.10 -4.64
N THR A 153 -13.45 2.29 -4.04
CA THR A 153 -12.29 3.11 -3.63
C THR A 153 -11.41 2.35 -2.65
N LEU A 154 -12.01 1.74 -1.62
CA LEU A 154 -11.29 1.00 -0.60
C LEU A 154 -10.50 -0.16 -1.20
N SER A 155 -11.14 -0.99 -2.04
CA SER A 155 -10.50 -2.17 -2.63
C SER A 155 -9.38 -1.80 -3.63
N HIS A 156 -9.57 -0.76 -4.43
CA HIS A 156 -8.52 -0.26 -5.32
C HIS A 156 -7.31 0.28 -4.54
N GLU A 157 -7.54 1.06 -3.50
CA GLU A 157 -6.45 1.60 -2.68
C GLU A 157 -5.75 0.51 -1.86
N LEU A 158 -6.49 -0.51 -1.37
CA LEU A 158 -5.88 -1.67 -0.73
C LEU A 158 -5.04 -2.51 -1.69
N ALA A 159 -5.47 -2.63 -2.97
CA ALA A 159 -4.71 -3.36 -3.97
C ALA A 159 -3.43 -2.65 -4.41
N LEU A 160 -3.48 -1.31 -4.55
CA LEU A 160 -2.44 -0.54 -5.23
C LEU A 160 -1.56 0.29 -4.29
N ILE A 161 -2.12 0.74 -3.16
CA ILE A 161 -1.45 1.70 -2.27
C ILE A 161 -1.14 1.08 -0.90
N TYR A 162 -2.06 0.24 -0.39
CA TYR A 162 -1.97 -0.35 0.95
C TYR A 162 -2.05 -1.88 0.95
N PRO A 163 -1.24 -2.59 0.11
CA PRO A 163 -1.32 -4.05 -0.01
C PRO A 163 -1.06 -4.78 1.31
N HIS A 164 -0.23 -4.21 2.19
CA HIS A 164 0.01 -4.74 3.53
C HIS A 164 -1.27 -4.81 4.39
N ILE A 165 -2.18 -3.84 4.28
CA ILE A 165 -3.47 -3.89 4.98
C ILE A 165 -4.32 -5.05 4.43
N ALA A 166 -4.32 -5.28 3.12
CA ALA A 166 -5.03 -6.42 2.53
C ALA A 166 -4.48 -7.75 3.04
N LYS A 167 -3.15 -7.88 3.15
CA LYS A 167 -2.52 -9.06 3.75
C LYS A 167 -2.90 -9.23 5.21
N ASP A 168 -2.66 -8.21 6.03
CA ASP A 168 -2.79 -8.30 7.48
C ASP A 168 -4.25 -8.47 7.93
N MET A 169 -5.19 -7.80 7.27
CA MET A 169 -6.58 -7.75 7.68
C MET A 169 -7.50 -8.70 6.91
N LEU A 170 -7.15 -9.07 5.67
CA LEU A 170 -7.95 -9.93 4.81
C LEU A 170 -7.26 -11.26 4.48
N GLY A 171 -5.97 -11.41 4.81
CA GLY A 171 -5.16 -12.59 4.44
C GLY A 171 -4.90 -12.70 2.94
N ILE A 172 -4.97 -11.58 2.20
CA ILE A 172 -4.78 -11.55 0.75
C ILE A 172 -3.39 -11.05 0.44
N GLU A 173 -2.56 -11.90 -0.14
CA GLU A 173 -1.25 -11.49 -0.66
C GLU A 173 -1.40 -10.84 -2.03
N ILE A 174 -0.91 -9.61 -2.15
CA ILE A 174 -0.96 -8.84 -3.39
C ILE A 174 0.47 -8.71 -3.92
N ASP A 175 0.68 -9.20 -5.11
CA ASP A 175 1.91 -8.95 -5.86
C ASP A 175 1.86 -7.51 -6.41
N THR A 176 2.74 -6.65 -5.89
CA THR A 176 2.85 -5.25 -6.30
C THR A 176 3.58 -5.08 -7.62
N ASN A 177 4.18 -6.15 -8.15
CA ASN A 177 5.03 -6.16 -9.36
C ASN A 177 6.21 -5.17 -9.30
N GLN A 178 6.68 -4.82 -8.12
CA GLN A 178 7.84 -3.94 -7.93
C GLN A 178 9.01 -4.66 -7.25
N PHE A 179 8.72 -5.68 -6.45
CA PHE A 179 9.70 -6.49 -5.73
C PHE A 179 9.83 -7.86 -6.40
N PHE A 180 11.02 -8.20 -6.79
CA PHE A 180 11.36 -9.44 -7.47
C PHE A 180 12.48 -10.14 -6.71
N ASP A 181 12.51 -11.46 -6.74
CA ASP A 181 13.77 -12.16 -6.53
C ASP A 181 14.72 -11.90 -7.70
N VAL A 182 15.97 -12.31 -7.58
CA VAL A 182 17.00 -12.00 -8.58
C VAL A 182 16.66 -12.61 -9.95
N GLU A 183 16.15 -13.84 -9.97
CA GLU A 183 15.91 -14.57 -11.23
C GLU A 183 14.62 -14.05 -11.92
N ASP A 184 13.61 -13.71 -11.17
CA ASP A 184 12.38 -13.14 -11.73
C ASP A 184 12.61 -11.70 -12.23
N PHE A 185 13.49 -10.94 -11.57
CA PHE A 185 13.92 -9.64 -12.08
C PHE A 185 14.62 -9.76 -13.42
N VAL A 186 15.52 -10.75 -13.59
CA VAL A 186 16.20 -11.01 -14.86
C VAL A 186 15.21 -11.34 -15.97
N LYS A 187 14.24 -12.23 -15.72
CA LYS A 187 13.18 -12.55 -16.66
C LYS A 187 12.35 -11.33 -17.06
N ALA A 188 11.94 -10.52 -16.06
CA ALA A 188 11.16 -9.31 -16.30
C ALA A 188 11.95 -8.21 -17.03
N TYR A 189 13.29 -8.22 -16.90
CA TYR A 189 14.19 -7.28 -17.59
C TYR A 189 14.36 -7.68 -19.06
N ASP A 190 14.60 -8.97 -19.33
CA ASP A 190 14.83 -9.49 -20.68
C ASP A 190 13.55 -9.53 -21.54
N ALA A 191 12.39 -9.67 -20.91
CA ALA A 191 11.10 -9.68 -21.61
C ALA A 191 10.80 -8.37 -22.38
N ASN A 192 11.40 -7.25 -21.99
CA ASN A 192 11.20 -5.96 -22.66
C ASN A 192 11.94 -5.82 -24.01
N GLY A 193 12.80 -6.78 -24.39
CA GLY A 193 13.38 -6.92 -25.74
C GLY A 193 14.23 -5.78 -26.31
N ILE A 194 14.35 -4.65 -25.58
CA ILE A 194 15.06 -3.44 -26.02
C ILE A 194 16.46 -3.35 -25.38
N ASN A 195 16.65 -4.04 -24.27
CA ASN A 195 17.90 -4.01 -23.52
C ASN A 195 18.85 -5.13 -23.93
N ALA A 196 20.15 -4.95 -23.71
CA ALA A 196 21.10 -6.03 -23.87
C ALA A 196 20.78 -7.16 -22.86
N PRO A 197 20.79 -8.45 -23.30
CA PRO A 197 20.51 -9.58 -22.42
C PRO A 197 21.39 -9.54 -21.17
N ILE A 198 20.80 -9.68 -19.99
CA ILE A 198 21.53 -9.71 -18.72
C ILE A 198 21.76 -11.13 -18.20
N ASP A 199 21.26 -12.14 -18.89
CA ASP A 199 21.41 -13.56 -18.57
C ASP A 199 22.58 -14.25 -19.32
N CYS A 200 23.63 -13.51 -19.65
CA CYS A 200 24.84 -14.07 -20.25
C CYS A 200 25.92 -14.32 -19.21
N GLU A 201 26.92 -15.17 -19.50
CA GLU A 201 28.06 -15.38 -18.61
C GLU A 201 28.79 -14.06 -18.29
N PHE A 202 29.13 -13.87 -17.02
CA PHE A 202 29.76 -12.65 -16.50
C PHE A 202 31.25 -12.89 -16.25
N PHE A 203 32.09 -12.18 -16.99
CA PHE A 203 33.55 -12.40 -16.96
C PHE A 203 34.31 -11.15 -16.50
N HIS A 204 35.49 -11.38 -15.90
CA HIS A 204 36.52 -10.38 -15.70
C HIS A 204 36.24 -9.19 -14.79
N ARG A 205 35.26 -9.29 -13.85
CA ARG A 205 34.94 -8.21 -12.90
C ARG A 205 34.86 -8.67 -11.44
N ASP A 206 35.66 -9.69 -11.09
CA ASP A 206 35.65 -10.25 -9.72
C ASP A 206 36.15 -9.24 -8.67
N SER A 207 37.06 -8.35 -9.06
CA SER A 207 37.51 -7.25 -8.19
C SER A 207 36.37 -6.29 -7.83
N GLU A 208 35.62 -5.85 -8.81
CA GLU A 208 34.49 -4.93 -8.62
C GLU A 208 33.37 -5.58 -7.82
N ILE A 209 33.05 -6.86 -8.06
CA ILE A 209 32.11 -7.61 -7.23
C ILE A 209 32.61 -7.63 -5.78
N SER A 210 33.88 -8.00 -5.55
CA SER A 210 34.43 -8.07 -4.21
C SER A 210 34.42 -6.73 -3.48
N GLU A 211 34.75 -5.64 -4.18
CA GLU A 211 34.72 -4.28 -3.63
C GLU A 211 33.30 -3.84 -3.30
N THR A 212 32.33 -4.11 -4.19
CA THR A 212 30.93 -3.80 -3.96
C THR A 212 30.38 -4.57 -2.76
N CYS A 213 30.66 -5.88 -2.65
CA CYS A 213 30.29 -6.67 -1.47
C CYS A 213 30.88 -6.13 -0.17
N LYS A 214 32.16 -5.68 -0.19
CA LYS A 214 32.80 -5.04 0.98
C LYS A 214 32.11 -3.71 1.32
N SER A 215 31.73 -2.93 0.31
CA SER A 215 31.01 -1.67 0.51
C SER A 215 29.65 -1.89 1.15
N ILE A 216 28.84 -2.84 0.66
CA ILE A 216 27.54 -3.20 1.22
C ILE A 216 27.64 -3.60 2.69
N ARG A 217 28.67 -4.38 3.06
CA ARG A 217 28.86 -4.77 4.47
C ARG A 217 29.13 -3.58 5.40
N LYS A 218 29.82 -2.55 4.91
CA LYS A 218 30.22 -1.37 5.70
C LYS A 218 29.17 -0.27 5.74
N ASN A 219 28.43 -0.09 4.65
CA ASN A 219 27.52 1.03 4.46
C ASN A 219 26.07 0.56 4.42
N ILE A 220 25.14 1.44 4.76
CA ILE A 220 23.70 1.18 4.58
C ILE A 220 23.34 1.30 3.09
N VAL A 221 23.87 2.32 2.41
CA VAL A 221 23.64 2.58 0.99
C VAL A 221 24.96 2.46 0.24
N THR A 222 24.97 1.69 -0.85
CA THR A 222 26.07 1.57 -1.80
C THR A 222 25.59 1.97 -3.18
N ILE A 223 26.30 2.86 -3.87
CA ILE A 223 25.91 3.38 -5.19
C ILE A 223 26.93 2.92 -6.24
N LEU A 224 26.44 2.30 -7.30
CA LEU A 224 27.18 2.01 -8.52
C LEU A 224 26.87 3.07 -9.56
N SER A 225 27.81 3.95 -9.82
CA SER A 225 27.68 5.03 -10.82
C SER A 225 28.63 4.83 -11.99
N GLY A 226 28.24 5.29 -13.16
CA GLY A 226 29.08 5.23 -14.36
C GLY A 226 28.29 5.43 -15.64
N PRO A 227 28.96 5.54 -16.80
CA PRO A 227 28.29 5.73 -18.10
C PRO A 227 27.24 4.65 -18.39
N SER A 228 26.23 5.03 -19.17
CA SER A 228 25.23 4.06 -19.64
C SER A 228 25.91 2.95 -20.45
N GLY A 229 25.42 1.72 -20.35
CA GLY A 229 25.93 0.56 -21.08
C GLY A 229 27.20 -0.07 -20.50
N ILE A 230 27.81 0.47 -19.45
CA ILE A 230 29.04 -0.12 -18.83
C ILE A 230 28.78 -1.41 -18.04
N GLY A 231 27.51 -1.82 -17.89
CA GLY A 231 27.13 -3.06 -17.20
C GLY A 231 26.93 -2.90 -15.69
N LYS A 232 26.45 -1.74 -15.21
CA LYS A 232 26.14 -1.50 -13.78
C LYS A 232 25.08 -2.46 -13.25
N THR A 233 23.95 -2.58 -13.94
CA THR A 233 22.86 -3.49 -13.60
C THR A 233 23.33 -4.93 -13.55
N ARG A 234 24.12 -5.36 -14.53
CA ARG A 234 24.69 -6.71 -14.59
C ARG A 234 25.62 -6.97 -13.39
N LEU A 235 26.51 -6.02 -13.06
CA LEU A 235 27.39 -6.14 -11.88
C LEU A 235 26.56 -6.23 -10.60
N ALA A 236 25.52 -5.39 -10.46
CA ALA A 236 24.66 -5.39 -9.29
C ALA A 236 23.93 -6.73 -9.11
N LEU A 237 23.43 -7.35 -10.19
CA LEU A 237 22.78 -8.67 -10.15
C LEU A 237 23.74 -9.78 -9.71
N GLU A 238 24.98 -9.77 -10.19
CA GLU A 238 25.98 -10.74 -9.71
C GLU A 238 26.29 -10.58 -8.22
N VAL A 239 26.33 -9.33 -7.74
CA VAL A 239 26.45 -9.05 -6.30
C VAL A 239 25.23 -9.56 -5.54
N CYS A 240 24.01 -9.34 -6.06
CA CYS A 240 22.77 -9.83 -5.46
C CYS A 240 22.76 -11.36 -5.37
N ARG A 241 23.07 -12.06 -6.45
CA ARG A 241 23.19 -13.55 -6.48
C ARG A 241 24.15 -14.06 -5.41
N LYS A 242 25.29 -13.37 -5.23
CA LYS A 242 26.29 -13.76 -4.26
C LYS A 242 25.87 -13.51 -2.80
N GLN A 243 25.02 -12.51 -2.56
CA GLN A 243 24.50 -12.21 -1.22
C GLN A 243 23.32 -13.12 -0.85
N ASP A 244 22.47 -13.50 -1.79
CA ASP A 244 21.30 -14.36 -1.57
C ASP A 244 21.66 -15.74 -0.98
N GLY A 245 22.86 -16.24 -1.25
CA GLY A 245 23.38 -17.48 -0.65
C GLY A 245 23.86 -17.38 0.81
N GLU A 246 23.89 -16.18 1.42
CA GLU A 246 24.44 -15.90 2.74
C GLU A 246 23.36 -15.68 3.84
N ALA A 247 22.17 -16.24 3.72
CA ALA A 247 21.03 -16.02 4.60
C ALA A 247 20.56 -14.55 4.65
N VAL A 248 20.69 -13.85 3.52
CA VAL A 248 20.19 -12.50 3.29
C VAL A 248 19.00 -12.59 2.33
N LYS A 249 17.86 -12.02 2.68
CA LYS A 249 16.73 -11.88 1.73
C LYS A 249 17.07 -10.78 0.74
N VAL A 250 17.18 -11.11 -0.55
CA VAL A 250 17.51 -10.16 -1.62
C VAL A 250 16.26 -9.84 -2.44
N TYR A 251 15.98 -8.55 -2.57
CA TYR A 251 14.91 -8.06 -3.43
C TYR A 251 15.48 -7.09 -4.47
N CYS A 252 15.19 -7.36 -5.73
CA CYS A 252 15.45 -6.45 -6.84
C CYS A 252 14.18 -5.63 -7.10
N ILE A 253 14.32 -4.32 -7.15
CA ILE A 253 13.20 -3.39 -7.22
C ILE A 253 13.18 -2.71 -8.58
N LYS A 254 12.05 -2.87 -9.29
CA LYS A 254 11.74 -2.19 -10.54
C LYS A 254 10.54 -1.28 -10.28
N SER A 255 10.78 0.03 -10.24
CA SER A 255 9.71 0.99 -10.01
C SER A 255 8.73 1.03 -11.19
N ASN A 256 7.44 0.95 -10.89
CA ASN A 256 6.35 1.14 -11.85
C ASN A 256 5.57 2.45 -11.60
N GLY A 257 6.15 3.36 -10.80
CA GLY A 257 5.54 4.65 -10.46
C GLY A 257 4.64 4.61 -9.22
N ASN A 258 4.37 3.43 -8.64
CA ASN A 258 3.64 3.30 -7.38
C ASN A 258 4.52 3.62 -6.16
N LEU A 259 3.88 3.84 -5.01
CA LEU A 259 4.56 4.21 -3.77
C LEU A 259 5.30 3.00 -3.17
N LEU A 260 6.62 2.99 -3.30
CA LEU A 260 7.50 1.91 -2.82
C LEU A 260 7.60 1.82 -1.30
N TYR A 261 7.40 2.90 -0.55
CA TYR A 261 7.63 2.89 0.89
C TYR A 261 6.63 2.00 1.66
N GLU A 262 5.44 1.78 1.13
CA GLU A 262 4.46 0.85 1.71
C GLU A 262 4.84 -0.61 1.38
N ASP A 263 5.33 -0.86 0.16
CA ASP A 263 5.81 -2.18 -0.25
C ASP A 263 7.01 -2.63 0.60
N ILE A 264 7.92 -1.70 0.94
CA ILE A 264 9.05 -2.01 1.82
C ILE A 264 8.57 -2.59 3.15
N LYS A 265 7.54 -2.04 3.76
CA LYS A 265 6.97 -2.56 5.01
C LYS A 265 6.32 -3.92 4.84
N TYR A 266 5.82 -4.21 3.65
CA TYR A 266 5.22 -5.49 3.32
C TYR A 266 6.27 -6.58 3.14
N TYR A 267 7.35 -6.30 2.38
CA TYR A 267 8.40 -7.27 2.09
C TYR A 267 9.46 -7.38 3.20
N ILE A 268 9.60 -6.36 4.03
CA ILE A 268 10.49 -6.34 5.21
C ILE A 268 9.63 -6.42 6.48
N ASP A 269 8.91 -7.51 6.64
CA ASP A 269 7.93 -7.73 7.70
C ASP A 269 8.52 -8.38 8.95
N GLU A 270 9.68 -9.04 8.86
CA GLU A 270 10.35 -9.74 9.94
C GLU A 270 11.75 -9.18 10.22
N PRO A 271 12.25 -9.24 11.48
CA PRO A 271 13.65 -8.96 11.77
C PRO A 271 14.58 -9.89 10.99
N GLY A 272 15.58 -9.33 10.31
CA GLY A 272 16.47 -10.12 9.46
C GLY A 272 17.48 -9.29 8.68
N LYS A 273 18.23 -9.95 7.79
CA LYS A 273 19.16 -9.30 6.88
C LYS A 273 18.54 -9.19 5.50
N TYR A 274 18.56 -8.00 4.95
CA TYR A 274 17.97 -7.67 3.66
C TYR A 274 18.95 -6.92 2.78
N LEU A 275 18.91 -7.20 1.48
CA LEU A 275 19.56 -6.39 0.45
C LEU A 275 18.49 -5.96 -0.55
N LEU A 276 18.29 -4.64 -0.68
CA LEU A 276 17.40 -4.04 -1.65
C LEU A 276 18.22 -3.47 -2.80
N PHE A 277 18.02 -3.97 -4.00
CA PHE A 277 18.65 -3.47 -5.20
C PHE A 277 17.68 -2.60 -6.00
N PHE A 278 18.01 -1.32 -6.18
CA PHE A 278 17.28 -0.36 -7.00
C PHE A 278 18.02 -0.15 -8.31
N ASP A 279 17.47 -0.66 -9.40
CA ASP A 279 18.01 -0.38 -10.74
C ASP A 279 17.48 0.96 -11.25
N ASP A 280 18.36 1.73 -11.91
CA ASP A 280 18.05 3.06 -12.41
C ASP A 280 17.29 3.93 -11.37
N ALA A 281 17.90 4.12 -10.20
CA ALA A 281 17.26 4.76 -9.05
C ALA A 281 16.78 6.21 -9.31
N ASN A 282 17.29 6.86 -10.33
CA ASN A 282 16.79 8.14 -10.84
C ASN A 282 15.34 8.05 -11.38
N MET A 283 14.84 6.87 -11.69
CA MET A 283 13.46 6.63 -12.12
C MET A 283 12.52 6.32 -10.96
N VAL A 284 13.04 6.13 -9.74
CA VAL A 284 12.24 5.82 -8.55
C VAL A 284 11.59 7.09 -7.99
N ALA A 285 10.28 7.13 -8.00
CA ALA A 285 9.52 8.23 -7.43
C ALA A 285 9.76 8.33 -5.91
N SER A 286 10.12 9.52 -5.43
CA SER A 286 10.32 9.79 -4.00
C SER A 286 11.35 8.86 -3.33
N LEU A 287 12.48 8.60 -4.00
CA LEU A 287 13.57 7.76 -3.47
C LEU A 287 14.05 8.22 -2.09
N ASP A 288 14.04 9.50 -1.80
CA ASP A 288 14.35 10.10 -0.51
C ASP A 288 13.42 9.58 0.61
N ASN A 289 12.12 9.49 0.34
CA ASN A 289 11.15 8.92 1.28
C ASN A 289 11.36 7.43 1.49
N VAL A 290 11.71 6.71 0.43
CA VAL A 290 12.05 5.28 0.47
C VAL A 290 13.27 5.05 1.37
N LEU A 291 14.35 5.79 1.14
CA LEU A 291 15.57 5.69 1.94
C LEU A 291 15.33 6.10 3.40
N ASN A 292 14.57 7.15 3.64
CA ASN A 292 14.19 7.56 4.99
C ASN A 292 13.38 6.47 5.72
N THR A 293 12.47 5.81 5.03
CA THR A 293 11.72 4.68 5.59
C THR A 293 12.66 3.55 6.01
N ILE A 294 13.63 3.19 5.16
CA ILE A 294 14.63 2.16 5.47
C ILE A 294 15.49 2.57 6.68
N LEU A 295 15.95 3.81 6.72
CA LEU A 295 16.80 4.33 7.80
C LEU A 295 16.08 4.42 9.16
N THR A 296 14.74 4.47 9.17
CA THR A 296 13.94 4.51 10.40
C THR A 296 13.52 3.12 10.90
N LEU A 297 13.84 2.05 10.17
CA LEU A 297 13.61 0.69 10.64
C LEU A 297 14.42 0.38 11.90
N PRO A 298 13.88 -0.41 12.86
CA PRO A 298 14.62 -0.84 14.04
C PRO A 298 15.91 -1.60 13.67
N GLU A 299 16.94 -1.54 14.51
CA GLU A 299 18.24 -2.20 14.27
C GLU A 299 18.15 -3.71 14.01
N ALA A 300 17.10 -4.38 14.50
CA ALA A 300 16.83 -5.78 14.20
C ALA A 300 16.60 -6.07 12.71
N TYR A 301 16.25 -5.03 11.93
CA TYR A 301 16.13 -5.07 10.48
C TYR A 301 17.42 -4.55 9.85
N ASN A 302 18.36 -5.44 9.60
CA ASN A 302 19.63 -5.08 8.96
C ASN A 302 19.46 -4.96 7.45
N VAL A 303 18.92 -3.81 7.02
CA VAL A 303 18.65 -3.52 5.61
C VAL A 303 19.83 -2.81 4.98
N LYS A 304 20.30 -3.34 3.86
CA LYS A 304 21.32 -2.75 2.98
C LYS A 304 20.70 -2.39 1.65
N VAL A 305 21.20 -1.33 1.04
CA VAL A 305 20.70 -0.82 -0.23
C VAL A 305 21.83 -0.75 -1.23
N LEU A 306 21.61 -1.32 -2.41
CA LEU A 306 22.46 -1.21 -3.59
C LEU A 306 21.71 -0.43 -4.67
N ILE A 307 22.34 0.58 -5.25
CA ILE A 307 21.70 1.49 -6.21
C ILE A 307 22.55 1.58 -7.46
N THR A 308 21.94 1.52 -8.64
CA THR A 308 22.56 1.93 -9.92
C THR A 308 22.04 3.31 -10.36
N VAL A 309 22.94 4.15 -10.89
CA VAL A 309 22.63 5.48 -11.45
C VAL A 309 23.45 5.76 -12.70
#